data_759135a63763c85bc27907e5ba9d9e33
#
_entry.id   759135a63763c85bc27907e5ba9d9e33
#
_cell.length_a   1.000
_cell.length_b   1.000
_cell.length_c   1.000
_cell.angle_alpha   90.00
_cell.angle_beta   90.00
_cell.angle_gamma   90.00
#
_symmetry.space_group_name_H-M   'P 1'
#
loop_
_entity.id
_entity.type
_entity.pdbx_description
1 polymer ?
#
loop_
_entity_poly.entity_id
_entity_poly.type
_entity_poly.pdbx_seq_one_letter_code
_entity_poly.pdbx_strand_id
1 'polypeptide(L)'
;IIDEQLLWFAYTQSGDPVAFFIVIPDLNQIIKHLNGRLNWWGMIKFLLLKMRGALTRACGVIFGVVPDHQGKGVESAIALRFRTAARENPFYPYETMDMNWVGDFNPKMLRFVSQLGATNEKTYITYRLFFNPDQPFSRCPKVG
;
A
#
# COMPACT_ATOMS: atom_id res chain seq x y z
N ILE A 1 -7.66 12.90 1.30
CA ILE A 1 -6.50 13.32 2.10
C ILE A 1 -5.30 12.62 1.48
N ILE A 2 -4.61 13.33 0.61
CA ILE A 2 -3.36 12.86 0.01
C ILE A 2 -2.24 13.45 0.86
N ASP A 3 -1.23 12.63 1.16
CA ASP A 3 0.01 13.06 1.80
C ASP A 3 1.12 12.88 0.77
N GLU A 4 1.72 13.98 0.33
CA GLU A 4 2.74 13.97 -0.72
C GLU A 4 3.98 13.17 -0.33
N GLN A 5 4.28 13.07 0.96
CA GLN A 5 5.41 12.27 1.47
C GLN A 5 5.23 10.76 1.21
N LEU A 6 4.01 10.33 0.90
CA LEU A 6 3.64 8.94 0.62
C LEU A 6 3.54 8.61 -0.88
N LEU A 7 3.80 9.60 -1.76
CA LEU A 7 3.74 9.44 -3.22
C LEU A 7 5.15 9.45 -3.79
N TRP A 8 5.55 8.34 -4.38
CA TRP A 8 6.90 8.16 -4.90
C TRP A 8 6.89 7.82 -6.37
N PHE A 9 7.73 8.51 -7.12
CA PHE A 9 7.93 8.26 -8.54
C PHE A 9 9.41 8.16 -8.83
N ALA A 10 9.80 7.22 -9.68
CA ALA A 10 11.15 7.10 -10.20
C ALA A 10 11.18 7.51 -11.68
N TYR A 11 12.19 8.25 -12.05
CA TYR A 11 12.41 8.75 -13.40
C TYR A 11 13.79 8.33 -13.92
N THR A 12 13.92 8.19 -15.22
CA THR A 12 15.23 8.10 -15.89
C THR A 12 15.96 9.44 -15.82
N GLN A 13 17.24 9.45 -16.23
CA GLN A 13 17.97 10.72 -16.40
C GLN A 13 17.38 11.62 -17.50
N SER A 14 16.68 11.03 -18.48
CA SER A 14 15.94 11.75 -19.52
C SER A 14 14.61 12.35 -19.05
N GLY A 15 14.17 12.01 -17.83
CA GLY A 15 12.91 12.52 -17.25
C GLY A 15 11.70 11.62 -17.49
N ASP A 16 11.88 10.43 -18.07
CA ASP A 16 10.77 9.50 -18.32
C ASP A 16 10.38 8.76 -17.03
N PRO A 17 9.09 8.67 -16.67
CA PRO A 17 8.64 7.96 -15.48
C PRO A 17 8.78 6.45 -15.68
N VAL A 18 9.44 5.76 -14.78
CA VAL A 18 9.72 4.31 -14.87
C VAL A 18 9.13 3.49 -13.75
N ALA A 19 8.82 4.09 -12.61
CA ALA A 19 8.16 3.41 -11.51
C ALA A 19 7.38 4.38 -10.63
N PHE A 20 6.41 3.84 -9.91
CA PHE A 20 5.68 4.57 -8.88
C PHE A 20 5.37 3.67 -7.69
N PHE A 21 5.28 4.29 -6.53
CA PHE A 21 4.84 3.65 -5.30
C PHE A 21 3.88 4.59 -4.58
N ILE A 22 2.63 4.20 -4.51
CA ILE A 22 1.55 4.98 -3.91
C ILE A 22 1.17 4.36 -2.59
N VAL A 23 1.35 5.14 -1.56
CA VAL A 23 0.99 4.82 -0.18
C VAL A 23 -0.05 5.83 0.29
N ILE A 24 -0.96 5.45 1.13
CA ILE A 24 -1.97 6.34 1.72
C ILE A 24 -2.01 6.16 3.23
N PRO A 25 -2.41 7.18 3.99
CA PRO A 25 -2.68 7.03 5.41
C PRO A 25 -3.82 6.04 5.67
N ASP A 26 -3.72 5.20 6.70
CA ASP A 26 -4.84 4.35 7.13
C ASP A 26 -5.88 5.18 7.88
N LEU A 27 -6.83 5.74 7.12
CA LEU A 27 -7.91 6.55 7.67
C LEU A 27 -8.84 5.77 8.61
N ASN A 28 -8.82 4.42 8.56
CA ASN A 28 -9.62 3.61 9.48
C ASN A 28 -9.24 3.83 10.94
N GLN A 29 -7.99 4.23 11.20
CA GLN A 29 -7.56 4.62 12.54
C GLN A 29 -8.40 5.76 13.13
N ILE A 30 -8.91 6.67 12.30
CA ILE A 30 -9.80 7.76 12.72
C ILE A 30 -11.27 7.39 12.51
N ILE A 31 -11.62 6.80 11.36
CA ILE A 31 -13.01 6.53 10.96
C ILE A 31 -13.72 5.63 11.98
N LYS A 32 -13.01 4.66 12.57
CA LYS A 32 -13.57 3.80 13.63
C LYS A 32 -14.15 4.58 14.83
N HIS A 33 -13.69 5.79 15.08
CA HIS A 33 -14.15 6.65 16.16
C HIS A 33 -15.32 7.57 15.78
N LEU A 34 -15.76 7.53 14.51
CA LEU A 34 -16.83 8.37 13.99
C LEU A 34 -18.21 7.68 14.02
N ASN A 35 -18.28 6.40 14.45
CA ASN A 35 -19.51 5.61 14.52
C ASN A 35 -20.32 5.61 13.20
N GLY A 36 -19.63 5.57 12.06
CA GLY A 36 -20.24 5.59 10.72
C GLY A 36 -20.88 6.92 10.32
N ARG A 37 -20.69 7.99 11.07
CA ARG A 37 -21.31 9.30 10.81
C ARG A 37 -20.24 10.33 10.41
N LEU A 38 -20.27 10.78 9.16
CA LEU A 38 -19.43 11.86 8.64
C LEU A 38 -20.27 13.16 8.50
N ASN A 39 -21.06 13.47 9.53
CA ASN A 39 -21.75 14.75 9.63
C ASN A 39 -20.78 15.86 10.08
N TRP A 40 -21.26 17.07 10.23
CA TRP A 40 -20.47 18.24 10.65
C TRP A 40 -19.62 17.98 11.91
N TRP A 41 -20.20 17.38 12.93
CA TRP A 41 -19.49 17.00 14.15
C TRP A 41 -18.46 15.89 13.93
N GLY A 42 -18.77 14.94 13.07
CA GLY A 42 -17.82 13.91 12.63
C GLY A 42 -16.61 14.50 11.92
N MET A 43 -16.79 15.52 11.08
CA MET A 43 -15.69 16.20 10.40
C MET A 43 -14.81 16.96 11.39
N ILE A 44 -15.36 17.67 12.35
CA ILE A 44 -14.60 18.34 13.41
C ILE A 44 -13.78 17.31 14.19
N LYS A 45 -14.43 16.22 14.62
CA LYS A 45 -13.76 15.13 15.35
C LYS A 45 -12.64 14.50 14.53
N PHE A 46 -12.86 14.30 13.24
CA PHE A 46 -11.84 13.79 12.31
C PHE A 46 -10.61 14.70 12.28
N LEU A 47 -10.80 16.00 12.11
CA LEU A 47 -9.71 16.97 12.08
C LEU A 47 -8.94 17.02 13.41
N LEU A 48 -9.65 17.00 14.53
CA LEU A 48 -9.02 17.00 15.85
C LEU A 48 -8.17 15.73 16.08
N LEU A 49 -8.67 14.55 15.69
CA LEU A 49 -7.91 13.31 15.79
C LEU A 49 -6.68 13.30 14.87
N LYS A 50 -6.84 13.83 13.64
CA LYS A 50 -5.72 13.99 12.71
C LYS A 50 -4.65 14.91 13.30
N MET A 51 -5.03 16.05 13.84
CA MET A 51 -4.09 17.02 14.46
C MET A 51 -3.39 16.45 15.70
N ARG A 52 -4.01 15.51 16.41
CA ARG A 52 -3.41 14.79 17.54
C ARG A 52 -2.49 13.64 17.12
N GLY A 53 -2.22 13.47 15.85
CA GLY A 53 -1.33 12.42 15.36
C GLY A 53 -1.92 11.01 15.40
N ALA A 54 -3.26 10.87 15.29
CA ALA A 54 -3.90 9.56 15.31
C ALA A 54 -3.67 8.69 14.05
N LEU A 55 -2.97 9.23 13.04
CA LEU A 55 -2.60 8.51 11.82
C LEU A 55 -1.13 8.09 11.92
N THR A 56 -0.87 6.93 12.48
CA THR A 56 0.48 6.35 12.63
C THR A 56 0.74 5.19 11.69
N ARG A 57 -0.27 4.78 10.92
CA ARG A 57 -0.17 3.68 9.95
C ARG A 57 -0.42 4.19 8.55
N ALA A 58 0.39 3.68 7.62
CA ALA A 58 0.21 3.89 6.18
C ALA A 58 -0.10 2.56 5.48
N CYS A 59 -0.77 2.62 4.33
CA CYS A 59 -1.10 1.46 3.52
C CYS A 59 -0.51 1.62 2.12
N GLY A 60 0.34 0.70 1.71
CA GLY A 60 0.83 0.58 0.34
C GLY A 60 -0.31 0.07 -0.56
N VAL A 61 -0.75 0.89 -1.49
CA VAL A 61 -1.94 0.58 -2.31
C VAL A 61 -1.54 0.06 -3.68
N ILE A 62 -0.64 0.76 -4.34
CA ILE A 62 -0.25 0.45 -5.71
C ILE A 62 1.26 0.60 -5.86
N PHE A 63 1.88 -0.39 -6.47
CA PHE A 63 3.27 -0.38 -6.85
C PHE A 63 3.40 -0.86 -8.30
N GLY A 64 4.13 -0.12 -9.11
CA GLY A 64 4.32 -0.47 -10.51
C GLY A 64 5.67 -0.05 -11.05
N VAL A 65 6.22 -0.88 -11.94
CA VAL A 65 7.46 -0.62 -12.69
C VAL A 65 7.20 -0.93 -14.15
N VAL A 66 7.62 -0.04 -15.03
CA VAL A 66 7.52 -0.22 -16.48
C VAL A 66 8.24 -1.50 -16.90
N PRO A 67 7.67 -2.33 -17.81
CA PRO A 67 8.21 -3.64 -18.17
C PRO A 67 9.71 -3.63 -18.48
N ASP A 68 10.19 -2.67 -19.26
CA ASP A 68 11.60 -2.55 -19.66
C ASP A 68 12.55 -2.25 -18.49
N HIS A 69 12.03 -1.88 -17.33
CA HIS A 69 12.80 -1.55 -16.14
C HIS A 69 12.60 -2.54 -14.99
N GLN A 70 11.75 -3.55 -15.17
CA GLN A 70 11.55 -4.61 -14.18
C GLN A 70 12.81 -5.47 -14.02
N GLY A 71 13.06 -5.93 -12.78
CA GLY A 71 14.22 -6.77 -12.47
C GLY A 71 15.57 -6.06 -12.58
N LYS A 72 15.61 -4.75 -12.81
CA LYS A 72 16.83 -3.93 -12.88
C LYS A 72 17.13 -3.19 -11.57
N GLY A 73 16.46 -3.55 -10.49
CA GLY A 73 16.66 -2.99 -9.16
C GLY A 73 15.89 -1.69 -8.87
N VAL A 74 15.07 -1.21 -9.81
CA VAL A 74 14.24 -0.01 -9.63
C VAL A 74 13.29 -0.17 -8.46
N GLU A 75 12.71 -1.37 -8.31
CA GLU A 75 11.83 -1.73 -7.20
C GLU A 75 12.51 -1.52 -5.84
N SER A 76 13.71 -2.05 -5.72
CA SER A 76 14.49 -1.94 -4.48
C SER A 76 14.98 -0.51 -4.24
N ALA A 77 15.34 0.21 -5.30
CA ALA A 77 15.79 1.60 -5.19
C ALA A 77 14.69 2.53 -4.69
N ILE A 78 13.47 2.44 -5.23
CA ILE A 78 12.35 3.27 -4.79
C ILE A 78 11.95 2.95 -3.34
N ALA A 79 11.93 1.66 -2.98
CA ALA A 79 11.61 1.24 -1.62
C ALA A 79 12.67 1.68 -0.60
N LEU A 80 13.97 1.56 -0.95
CA LEU A 80 15.06 2.03 -0.11
C LEU A 80 14.98 3.54 0.08
N ARG A 81 14.74 4.29 -0.99
CA ARG A 81 14.65 5.75 -0.94
C ARG A 81 13.47 6.21 -0.11
N PHE A 82 12.29 5.56 -0.25
CA PHE A 82 11.13 5.78 0.60
C PHE A 82 11.49 5.58 2.09
N ARG A 83 12.10 4.42 2.42
CA ARG A 83 12.50 4.10 3.79
C ARG A 83 13.51 5.11 4.37
N THR A 84 14.48 5.53 3.55
CA THR A 84 15.49 6.51 3.96
C THR A 84 14.82 7.85 4.25
N ALA A 85 13.98 8.35 3.36
CA ALA A 85 13.28 9.62 3.55
C ALA A 85 12.36 9.61 4.78
N ALA A 86 11.67 8.48 5.03
CA ALA A 86 10.86 8.31 6.23
C ALA A 86 11.70 8.39 7.52
N ARG A 87 12.92 7.86 7.51
CA ARG A 87 13.83 7.89 8.68
C ARG A 87 14.52 9.24 8.87
N GLU A 88 14.83 9.93 7.79
CA GLU A 88 15.48 11.23 7.80
C GLU A 88 14.53 12.37 8.20
N ASN A 89 13.23 12.18 8.07
CA ASN A 89 12.23 13.17 8.43
C ASN A 89 11.78 13.00 9.90
N PRO A 90 12.20 13.88 10.83
CA PRO A 90 11.82 13.78 12.24
C PRO A 90 10.31 14.01 12.50
N PHE A 91 9.60 14.54 11.51
CA PHE A 91 8.16 14.81 11.59
C PHE A 91 7.34 13.77 10.81
N TYR A 92 7.96 12.66 10.38
CA TYR A 92 7.24 11.60 9.69
C TYR A 92 6.31 10.86 10.65
N PRO A 93 4.99 10.93 10.45
CA PRO A 93 4.04 10.47 11.47
C PRO A 93 3.78 8.96 11.44
N TYR A 94 4.23 8.26 10.38
CA TYR A 94 3.86 6.86 10.17
C TYR A 94 4.92 5.93 10.74
N GLU A 95 4.52 5.11 11.71
CA GLU A 95 5.37 4.13 12.40
C GLU A 95 5.36 2.77 11.70
N THR A 96 4.22 2.43 11.07
CA THR A 96 4.00 1.15 10.41
C THR A 96 3.42 1.33 9.02
N MET A 97 3.75 0.40 8.14
CA MET A 97 3.18 0.34 6.79
C MET A 97 2.64 -1.06 6.51
N ASP A 98 1.36 -1.13 6.23
CA ASP A 98 0.72 -2.35 5.74
C ASP A 98 0.86 -2.38 4.21
N MET A 99 1.51 -3.41 3.68
CA MET A 99 1.42 -3.73 2.27
C MET A 99 0.08 -4.42 2.04
N ASN A 100 -0.87 -3.73 1.43
CA ASN A 100 -2.21 -4.25 1.16
C ASN A 100 -2.13 -5.63 0.49
N TRP A 101 -3.22 -6.38 0.60
CA TRP A 101 -3.25 -7.78 0.22
C TRP A 101 -2.49 -8.06 -1.09
N VAL A 102 -1.51 -8.92 -0.99
CA VAL A 102 -0.77 -9.43 -2.13
C VAL A 102 -1.32 -10.81 -2.44
N GLY A 103 -1.85 -10.99 -3.66
CA GLY A 103 -2.41 -12.27 -4.07
C GLY A 103 -1.31 -13.33 -4.22
N ASP A 104 -1.64 -14.58 -3.88
CA ASP A 104 -0.75 -15.73 -4.03
C ASP A 104 -0.42 -16.07 -5.49
N PHE A 105 -1.14 -15.46 -6.42
CA PHE A 105 -0.87 -15.49 -7.86
C PHE A 105 0.25 -14.54 -8.29
N ASN A 106 0.74 -13.66 -7.40
CA ASN A 106 1.83 -12.71 -7.68
C ASN A 106 3.09 -13.02 -6.85
N PRO A 107 3.86 -14.06 -7.23
CA PRO A 107 5.05 -14.47 -6.48
C PRO A 107 6.20 -13.45 -6.52
N LYS A 108 6.24 -12.56 -7.53
CA LYS A 108 7.23 -11.48 -7.59
C LYS A 108 7.00 -10.48 -6.48
N MET A 109 5.75 -10.05 -6.30
CA MET A 109 5.38 -9.11 -5.25
C MET A 109 5.55 -9.72 -3.86
N LEU A 110 5.19 -10.99 -3.67
CA LEU A 110 5.42 -11.69 -2.39
C LEU A 110 6.91 -11.73 -2.02
N ARG A 111 7.80 -12.02 -2.97
CA ARG A 111 9.26 -11.97 -2.76
C ARG A 111 9.73 -10.57 -2.44
N PHE A 112 9.28 -9.58 -3.18
CA PHE A 112 9.64 -8.18 -2.94
C PHE A 112 9.25 -7.73 -1.53
N VAL A 113 8.02 -7.96 -1.10
CA VAL A 113 7.53 -7.60 0.23
C VAL A 113 8.33 -8.33 1.33
N SER A 114 8.63 -9.62 1.14
CA SER A 114 9.48 -10.39 2.05
C SER A 114 10.91 -9.82 2.16
N GLN A 115 11.51 -9.41 1.04
CA GLN A 115 12.83 -8.77 1.03
C GLN A 115 12.86 -7.42 1.76
N LEU A 116 11.73 -6.73 1.83
CA LEU A 116 11.59 -5.51 2.64
C LEU A 116 11.51 -5.79 4.15
N GLY A 117 11.45 -7.06 4.55
CA GLY A 117 11.36 -7.49 5.94
C GLY A 117 9.93 -7.45 6.49
N ALA A 118 8.91 -7.43 5.61
CA ALA A 118 7.53 -7.49 6.05
C ALA A 118 7.15 -8.90 6.52
N THR A 119 6.31 -8.94 7.55
CA THR A 119 5.74 -10.17 8.12
C THR A 119 4.31 -10.35 7.65
N ASN A 120 3.87 -11.60 7.48
CA ASN A 120 2.48 -11.88 7.14
C ASN A 120 1.61 -11.78 8.40
N GLU A 121 0.87 -10.71 8.51
CA GLU A 121 -0.04 -10.44 9.64
C GLU A 121 -1.41 -11.10 9.45
N LYS A 122 -1.92 -11.15 8.21
CA LYS A 122 -3.26 -11.62 7.90
C LYS A 122 -3.29 -12.38 6.58
N THR A 123 -3.99 -13.51 6.57
CA THR A 123 -4.27 -14.26 5.36
C THR A 123 -5.76 -14.18 5.05
N TYR A 124 -6.08 -13.67 3.87
CA TYR A 124 -7.46 -13.59 3.37
C TYR A 124 -7.74 -14.76 2.45
N ILE A 125 -8.88 -15.40 2.63
CA ILE A 125 -9.34 -16.51 1.79
C ILE A 125 -10.61 -16.04 1.07
N THR A 126 -10.59 -16.10 -0.26
CA THR A 126 -11.77 -15.83 -1.08
C THR A 126 -12.51 -17.13 -1.36
N TYR A 127 -13.74 -17.20 -0.93
CA TYR A 127 -14.65 -18.30 -1.24
C TYR A 127 -15.49 -17.96 -2.45
N ARG A 128 -15.72 -18.94 -3.33
CA ARG A 128 -16.63 -18.84 -4.47
C ARG A 128 -17.68 -19.92 -4.38
N LEU A 129 -18.93 -19.54 -4.52
CA LEU A 129 -20.05 -20.45 -4.67
C LEU A 129 -20.51 -20.39 -6.13
N PHE A 130 -20.52 -21.53 -6.82
CA PHE A 130 -21.13 -21.66 -8.14
C PHE A 130 -22.60 -22.01 -7.99
N PHE A 131 -23.49 -21.26 -8.62
CA PHE A 131 -24.90 -21.60 -8.69
C PHE A 131 -25.18 -22.76 -9.65
N ASN A 132 -24.28 -22.94 -10.65
CA ASN A 132 -24.27 -24.14 -11.50
C ASN A 132 -23.11 -25.04 -11.02
N PRO A 133 -23.40 -26.23 -10.44
CA PRO A 133 -22.40 -27.15 -9.93
C PRO A 133 -21.50 -27.78 -11.03
N ASP A 134 -21.97 -27.80 -12.28
CA ASP A 134 -21.21 -28.34 -13.40
C ASP A 134 -20.18 -27.36 -13.98
N GLN A 135 -20.14 -26.12 -13.48
CA GLN A 135 -19.18 -25.13 -13.93
C GLN A 135 -17.78 -25.45 -13.39
N PRO A 136 -16.78 -25.68 -14.27
CA PRO A 136 -15.43 -26.00 -13.82
C PRO A 136 -14.79 -24.84 -13.08
N PHE A 137 -14.13 -25.14 -11.98
CA PHE A 137 -13.32 -24.15 -11.25
C PHE A 137 -12.00 -23.93 -11.98
N SER A 138 -11.73 -22.67 -12.32
CA SER A 138 -10.43 -22.24 -12.82
C SER A 138 -9.84 -21.20 -11.86
N ARG A 139 -8.62 -21.42 -11.43
CA ARG A 139 -7.87 -20.48 -10.61
C ARG A 139 -7.24 -19.40 -11.49
N CYS A 140 -7.09 -18.18 -10.96
CA CYS A 140 -6.35 -17.14 -11.65
C CYS A 140 -4.92 -17.63 -11.96
N PRO A 141 -4.44 -17.45 -13.21
CA PRO A 141 -3.07 -17.80 -13.55
C PRO A 141 -2.06 -16.98 -12.73
N LYS A 142 -0.92 -17.59 -12.46
CA LYS A 142 0.17 -16.87 -11.78
C LYS A 142 0.74 -15.80 -12.71
N VAL A 143 0.98 -14.62 -12.16
CA VAL A 143 1.68 -13.55 -12.87
C VAL A 143 3.16 -13.92 -12.90
N GLY A 144 3.67 -14.11 -14.12
CA GLY A 144 5.04 -14.53 -14.39
C GLY A 144 6.08 -13.42 -14.23
#